data_f9cc125d4049f854459260472e54df34
#
_entry.id   f9cc125d4049f854459260472e54df34
#
_cell.length_a   1.000
_cell.length_b   1.000
_cell.length_c   1.000
_cell.angle_alpha   90.00
_cell.angle_beta   90.00
_cell.angle_gamma   90.00
#
_symmetry.space_group_name_H-M   'P 1'
#
loop_
_entity.id
_entity.type
_entity.pdbx_description
1 polymer ?
#
loop_
_entity_poly.entity_id
_entity_poly.type
_entity_poly.pdbx_seq_one_letter_code
_entity_poly.pdbx_strand_id
1 'polypeptide(L)'
;MMRHFYYTIQTLLHERGVNIIKIISMTLGIFVGILLFSCVAFQLSYYNFCPQSEQLYVTYMDGPFTYGPFSAAMRENFPKEVEDATILRDMGTNVFYNGNVRLTESTIYADEHLFSTLGLKLLIGKAEELTRPDVLFISRSLAEKIREGNSCLLY
;
A
#
# COMPACT_ATOMS: atom_id res chain seq x y z
N MET A 1 -0.32 -23.88 42.25
CA MET A 1 -1.01 -23.33 41.09
C MET A 1 -1.71 -24.38 40.21
N MET A 2 -1.14 -25.54 39.90
CA MET A 2 -1.78 -26.55 39.03
C MET A 2 -3.09 -27.16 39.57
N ARG A 3 -3.25 -27.30 40.88
CA ARG A 3 -4.48 -27.89 41.46
C ARG A 3 -5.74 -27.01 41.21
N HIS A 4 -5.61 -25.70 41.28
CA HIS A 4 -6.75 -24.80 41.00
C HIS A 4 -7.17 -24.83 39.53
N PHE A 5 -6.21 -24.99 38.62
CA PHE A 5 -6.48 -25.12 37.18
C PHE A 5 -7.24 -26.39 36.86
N TYR A 6 -6.87 -27.49 37.51
CA TYR A 6 -7.52 -28.81 37.34
C TYR A 6 -8.99 -28.80 37.84
N TYR A 7 -9.21 -28.23 39.03
CA TYR A 7 -10.59 -28.11 39.56
C TYR A 7 -11.46 -27.17 38.71
N THR A 8 -10.92 -26.07 38.18
CA THR A 8 -11.64 -25.18 37.28
C THR A 8 -12.06 -25.87 35.99
N ILE A 9 -11.17 -26.65 35.40
CA ILE A 9 -11.47 -27.43 34.19
C ILE A 9 -12.52 -28.52 34.47
N GLN A 10 -12.41 -29.22 35.62
CA GLN A 10 -13.36 -30.24 35.99
C GLN A 10 -14.76 -29.71 36.28
N THR A 11 -14.89 -28.54 36.90
CA THR A 11 -16.16 -27.86 37.13
C THR A 11 -16.76 -27.35 35.82
N LEU A 12 -15.93 -26.86 34.89
CA LEU A 12 -16.36 -26.47 33.54
C LEU A 12 -16.91 -27.65 32.72
N LEU A 13 -16.37 -28.82 32.90
CA LEU A 13 -16.81 -30.03 32.19
C LEU A 13 -18.07 -30.68 32.79
N HIS A 14 -18.41 -30.41 34.06
CA HIS A 14 -19.53 -31.06 34.73
C HIS A 14 -20.89 -30.48 34.35
N GLU A 15 -20.94 -29.16 34.03
CA GLU A 15 -22.14 -28.50 33.49
C GLU A 15 -22.10 -28.38 31.95
N ARG A 16 -22.29 -29.55 31.30
CA ARG A 16 -21.96 -29.77 29.88
C ARG A 16 -22.66 -28.88 28.85
N GLY A 17 -23.77 -28.26 29.13
CA GLY A 17 -24.51 -27.45 28.13
C GLY A 17 -24.15 -25.98 28.12
N VAL A 18 -24.23 -25.31 29.27
CA VAL A 18 -24.08 -23.85 29.38
C VAL A 18 -22.63 -23.41 29.28
N ASN A 19 -21.68 -24.22 29.75
CA ASN A 19 -20.27 -23.87 29.75
C ASN A 19 -19.64 -23.98 28.35
N ILE A 20 -20.09 -24.90 27.50
CA ILE A 20 -19.65 -24.99 26.11
C ILE A 20 -20.04 -23.71 25.34
N ILE A 21 -21.28 -23.23 25.52
CA ILE A 21 -21.74 -22.01 24.88
C ILE A 21 -20.92 -20.79 25.33
N LYS A 22 -20.61 -20.69 26.63
CA LYS A 22 -19.75 -19.61 27.16
C LYS A 22 -18.34 -19.65 26.56
N ILE A 23 -17.73 -20.83 26.44
CA ILE A 23 -16.39 -20.98 25.84
C ILE A 23 -16.43 -20.59 24.36
N ILE A 24 -17.42 -21.08 23.61
CA ILE A 24 -17.55 -20.75 22.18
C ILE A 24 -17.73 -19.25 22.00
N SER A 25 -18.63 -18.59 22.75
CA SER A 25 -18.88 -17.17 22.63
C SER A 25 -17.65 -16.32 23.01
N MET A 26 -16.91 -16.71 24.06
CA MET A 26 -15.68 -16.05 24.47
C MET A 26 -14.59 -16.20 23.39
N THR A 27 -14.43 -17.41 22.87
CA THR A 27 -13.46 -17.70 21.81
C THR A 27 -13.79 -16.90 20.54
N LEU A 28 -15.07 -16.86 20.16
CA LEU A 28 -15.52 -16.08 19.00
C LEU A 28 -15.28 -14.58 19.21
N GLY A 29 -15.56 -14.05 20.40
CA GLY A 29 -15.30 -12.65 20.73
C GLY A 29 -13.82 -12.28 20.64
N ILE A 30 -12.93 -13.12 21.19
CA ILE A 30 -11.49 -12.93 21.09
C ILE A 30 -11.02 -13.03 19.64
N PHE A 31 -11.51 -14.00 18.88
CA PHE A 31 -11.16 -14.17 17.47
C PHE A 31 -11.53 -12.94 16.64
N VAL A 32 -12.76 -12.44 16.78
CA VAL A 32 -13.19 -11.21 16.08
C VAL A 32 -12.37 -10.00 16.52
N GLY A 33 -12.05 -9.88 17.82
CA GLY A 33 -11.19 -8.82 18.34
C GLY A 33 -9.79 -8.84 17.71
N ILE A 34 -9.17 -10.00 17.59
CA ILE A 34 -7.85 -10.16 16.94
C ILE A 34 -7.93 -9.79 15.45
N LEU A 35 -8.98 -10.20 14.74
CA LEU A 35 -9.16 -9.85 13.33
C LEU A 35 -9.29 -8.35 13.14
N LEU A 36 -10.13 -7.69 13.94
CA LEU A 36 -10.30 -6.23 13.87
C LEU A 36 -9.00 -5.50 14.19
N PHE A 37 -8.30 -5.91 15.24
CA PHE A 37 -7.02 -5.32 15.61
C PHE A 37 -5.98 -5.50 14.50
N SER A 38 -5.91 -6.69 13.90
CA SER A 38 -5.00 -6.96 12.78
C SER A 38 -5.34 -6.09 11.56
N CYS A 39 -6.64 -5.89 11.27
CA CYS A 39 -7.07 -5.03 10.18
C CYS A 39 -6.67 -3.57 10.42
N VAL A 40 -6.90 -3.06 11.63
CA VAL A 40 -6.50 -1.68 12.01
C VAL A 40 -4.98 -1.52 11.97
N ALA A 41 -4.23 -2.48 12.52
CA ALA A 41 -2.77 -2.45 12.50
C ALA A 41 -2.22 -2.46 11.05
N PHE A 42 -2.82 -3.26 10.18
CA PHE A 42 -2.47 -3.27 8.76
C PHE A 42 -2.77 -1.92 8.09
N GLN A 43 -3.93 -1.33 8.34
CA GLN A 43 -4.28 -0.02 7.77
C GLN A 43 -3.36 1.10 8.26
N LEU A 44 -3.01 1.11 9.55
CA LEU A 44 -2.06 2.09 10.10
C LEU A 44 -0.64 1.90 9.56
N SER A 45 -0.26 0.67 9.23
CA SER A 45 1.05 0.35 8.63
C SER A 45 1.15 0.70 7.14
N TYR A 46 0.02 0.93 6.47
CA TYR A 46 -0.03 1.10 5.02
C TYR A 46 0.78 2.30 4.50
N TYR A 47 0.88 3.37 5.28
CA TYR A 47 1.62 4.59 4.91
C TYR A 47 3.09 4.59 5.33
N ASN A 48 3.56 3.57 6.06
CA ASN A 48 4.93 3.52 6.58
C ASN A 48 6.01 3.33 5.49
N PHE A 49 5.61 3.07 4.24
CA PHE A 49 6.55 2.96 3.13
C PHE A 49 7.10 4.31 2.66
N CYS A 50 6.40 5.42 2.95
CA CYS A 50 6.85 6.77 2.65
C CYS A 50 7.62 7.33 3.85
N PRO A 51 8.93 7.61 3.72
CA PRO A 51 9.73 8.15 4.83
C PRO A 51 9.22 9.50 5.35
N GLN A 52 8.54 10.26 4.52
CA GLN A 52 8.01 11.60 4.81
C GLN A 52 6.49 11.62 5.03
N SER A 53 5.89 10.47 5.37
CA SER A 53 4.43 10.33 5.48
C SER A 53 3.76 11.34 6.42
N GLU A 54 4.46 11.81 7.46
CA GLU A 54 3.95 12.83 8.40
C GLU A 54 3.84 14.23 7.80
N GLN A 55 4.56 14.51 6.72
CA GLN A 55 4.58 15.80 6.04
C GLN A 55 3.85 15.77 4.67
N LEU A 56 3.32 14.60 4.31
CA LEU A 56 2.58 14.43 3.07
C LEU A 56 1.10 14.78 3.25
N TYR A 57 0.62 15.69 2.42
CA TYR A 57 -0.78 16.09 2.38
C TYR A 57 -1.36 15.80 1.00
N VAL A 58 -2.56 15.23 1.00
CA VAL A 58 -3.33 15.03 -0.23
C VAL A 58 -4.37 16.15 -0.33
N THR A 59 -4.31 16.89 -1.40
CA THR A 59 -5.27 17.97 -1.67
C THR A 59 -6.42 17.48 -2.53
N TYR A 60 -7.64 17.81 -2.10
CA TYR A 60 -8.87 17.53 -2.83
C TYR A 60 -9.56 18.86 -3.17
N MET A 61 -10.02 19.00 -4.41
CA MET A 61 -10.82 20.15 -4.85
C MET A 61 -12.19 19.59 -5.31
N ASP A 62 -13.25 19.84 -4.53
CA ASP A 62 -14.63 19.43 -4.83
C ASP A 62 -14.80 17.97 -5.36
N GLY A 63 -13.90 17.06 -4.96
CA GLY A 63 -13.85 15.68 -5.41
C GLY A 63 -12.42 15.12 -5.39
N PRO A 64 -12.24 13.85 -5.80
CA PRO A 64 -10.94 13.20 -5.78
C PRO A 64 -9.99 13.64 -6.92
N PHE A 65 -10.35 14.66 -7.68
CA PHE A 65 -9.60 15.13 -8.84
C PHE A 65 -9.09 16.55 -8.63
N THR A 66 -7.85 16.78 -9.05
CA THR A 66 -7.19 18.07 -9.06
C THR A 66 -6.80 18.41 -10.51
N TYR A 67 -6.75 19.71 -10.85
CA TYR A 67 -6.31 20.14 -12.16
C TYR A 67 -4.82 19.84 -12.37
N GLY A 68 -4.43 19.40 -13.59
CA GLY A 68 -3.06 19.03 -13.91
C GLY A 68 -1.98 20.07 -13.52
N PRO A 69 -2.17 21.37 -13.76
CA PRO A 69 -1.20 22.41 -13.38
C PRO A 69 -1.13 22.72 -11.88
N PHE A 70 -1.97 22.10 -11.05
CA PHE A 70 -2.08 22.46 -9.63
C PHE A 70 -0.78 22.23 -8.85
N SER A 71 -0.09 21.13 -9.08
CA SER A 71 1.19 20.83 -8.40
C SER A 71 2.26 21.87 -8.73
N ALA A 72 2.36 22.28 -9.99
CA ALA A 72 3.28 23.33 -10.41
C ALA A 72 2.92 24.67 -9.78
N ALA A 73 1.62 25.05 -9.79
CA ALA A 73 1.14 26.27 -9.19
C ALA A 73 1.40 26.33 -7.68
N MET A 74 1.30 25.20 -6.97
CA MET A 74 1.61 25.14 -5.54
C MET A 74 3.10 25.40 -5.27
N ARG A 75 3.99 24.80 -6.03
CA ARG A 75 5.45 25.02 -5.90
C ARG A 75 5.84 26.47 -6.21
N GLU A 76 5.24 27.08 -7.23
CA GLU A 76 5.55 28.44 -7.66
C GLU A 76 5.01 29.51 -6.71
N ASN A 77 3.77 29.36 -6.24
CA ASN A 77 3.11 30.38 -5.43
C ASN A 77 3.38 30.28 -3.93
N PHE A 78 3.72 29.08 -3.44
CA PHE A 78 3.92 28.79 -2.02
C PHE A 78 5.28 28.14 -1.72
N PRO A 79 6.41 28.68 -2.21
CA PRO A 79 7.72 28.02 -2.09
C PRO A 79 8.26 27.95 -0.66
N LYS A 80 7.65 28.64 0.30
CA LYS A 80 8.03 28.61 1.72
C LYS A 80 7.28 27.52 2.49
N GLU A 81 6.05 27.24 2.09
CA GLU A 81 5.13 26.33 2.74
C GLU A 81 5.14 24.94 2.08
N VAL A 82 5.41 24.88 0.79
CA VAL A 82 5.40 23.68 -0.02
C VAL A 82 6.81 23.41 -0.53
N GLU A 83 7.47 22.41 0.02
CA GLU A 83 8.81 21.99 -0.40
C GLU A 83 8.77 21.35 -1.78
N ASP A 84 7.82 20.44 -2.01
CA ASP A 84 7.58 19.82 -3.30
C ASP A 84 6.11 19.40 -3.44
N ALA A 85 5.65 19.19 -4.66
CA ALA A 85 4.30 18.75 -4.96
C ALA A 85 4.29 17.93 -6.25
N THR A 86 3.58 16.83 -6.26
CA THR A 86 3.42 15.95 -7.42
C THR A 86 1.95 15.71 -7.74
N ILE A 87 1.67 15.36 -8.97
CA ILE A 87 0.34 14.91 -9.39
C ILE A 87 0.36 13.41 -9.65
N LEU A 88 -0.66 12.74 -9.14
CA LEU A 88 -0.88 11.32 -9.37
C LEU A 88 -2.24 11.14 -10.06
N ARG A 89 -2.24 10.45 -11.19
CA ARG A 89 -3.47 10.08 -11.89
C ARG A 89 -3.51 8.57 -12.09
N ASP A 90 -4.53 7.96 -11.53
CA ASP A 90 -4.81 6.55 -11.80
C ASP A 90 -5.26 6.39 -13.25
N MET A 91 -4.53 5.57 -13.99
CA MET A 91 -4.82 5.22 -15.39
C MET A 91 -5.51 3.86 -15.49
N GLY A 92 -5.83 3.26 -14.34
CA GLY A 92 -6.44 1.95 -14.26
C GLY A 92 -5.52 0.82 -14.70
N THR A 93 -6.13 -0.28 -15.10
CA THR A 93 -5.42 -1.49 -15.52
C THR A 93 -5.12 -1.43 -17.02
N ASN A 94 -3.84 -1.48 -17.35
CA ASN A 94 -3.37 -1.47 -18.73
C ASN A 94 -2.68 -2.77 -19.11
N VAL A 95 -2.66 -3.07 -20.40
CA VAL A 95 -2.01 -4.26 -20.94
C VAL A 95 -0.74 -3.85 -21.64
N PHE A 96 0.36 -4.43 -21.22
CA PHE A 96 1.67 -4.23 -21.80
C PHE A 96 2.13 -5.49 -22.52
N TYR A 97 2.84 -5.32 -23.61
CA TYR A 97 3.44 -6.40 -24.37
C TYR A 97 4.97 -6.26 -24.34
N ASN A 98 5.64 -7.32 -23.93
CA ASN A 98 7.09 -7.45 -24.09
C ASN A 98 7.38 -8.70 -24.90
N GLY A 99 7.54 -8.52 -26.23
CA GLY A 99 7.60 -9.64 -27.16
C GLY A 99 6.29 -10.45 -27.12
N ASN A 100 6.38 -11.71 -26.70
CA ASN A 100 5.25 -12.62 -26.58
C ASN A 100 4.59 -12.62 -25.19
N VAL A 101 5.15 -11.89 -24.24
CA VAL A 101 4.61 -11.83 -22.86
C VAL A 101 3.59 -10.71 -22.77
N ARG A 102 2.37 -11.08 -22.35
CA ARG A 102 1.29 -10.14 -22.04
C ARG A 102 1.25 -9.92 -20.53
N LEU A 103 1.38 -8.67 -20.13
CA LEU A 103 1.30 -8.24 -18.74
C LEU A 103 0.08 -7.35 -18.56
N THR A 104 -0.67 -7.59 -17.50
CA THR A 104 -1.85 -6.79 -17.15
C THR A 104 -1.59 -6.21 -15.76
N GLU A 105 -1.32 -4.91 -15.70
CA GLU A 105 -0.88 -4.25 -14.46
C GLU A 105 -1.57 -2.88 -14.31
N SER A 106 -1.81 -2.47 -13.07
CA SER A 106 -2.30 -1.13 -12.77
C SER A 106 -1.22 -0.08 -12.98
N THR A 107 -1.59 1.03 -13.60
CA THR A 107 -0.67 2.10 -13.94
C THR A 107 -1.13 3.42 -13.37
N ILE A 108 -0.17 4.23 -12.98
CA ILE A 108 -0.37 5.61 -12.57
C ILE A 108 0.44 6.53 -13.46
N TYR A 109 -0.12 7.65 -13.82
CA TYR A 109 0.62 8.77 -14.40
C TYR A 109 1.13 9.65 -13.27
N ALA A 110 2.39 10.07 -13.35
CA ALA A 110 3.02 10.95 -12.39
C ALA A 110 4.02 11.89 -13.10
N ASP A 111 4.35 12.99 -12.46
CA ASP A 111 5.41 13.89 -12.90
C ASP A 111 6.78 13.50 -12.30
N GLU A 112 7.85 14.20 -12.69
CA GLU A 112 9.21 13.98 -12.21
C GLU A 112 9.38 14.17 -10.70
N HIS A 113 8.48 14.94 -10.08
CA HIS A 113 8.47 15.23 -8.64
C HIS A 113 7.93 14.06 -7.79
N LEU A 114 7.42 12.99 -8.39
CA LEU A 114 6.90 11.82 -7.69
C LEU A 114 7.89 11.27 -6.67
N PHE A 115 9.13 11.08 -7.11
CA PHE A 115 10.15 10.41 -6.28
C PHE A 115 10.62 11.27 -5.13
N SER A 116 10.82 12.58 -5.36
CA SER A 116 11.19 13.55 -4.32
C SER A 116 10.07 13.74 -3.30
N THR A 117 8.83 13.99 -3.77
CA THR A 117 7.68 14.22 -2.91
C THR A 117 7.35 13.02 -2.02
N LEU A 118 7.39 11.81 -2.56
CA LEU A 118 7.10 10.58 -1.79
C LEU A 118 8.33 9.99 -1.09
N GLY A 119 9.52 10.53 -1.31
CA GLY A 119 10.77 10.01 -0.77
C GLY A 119 11.12 8.60 -1.30
N LEU A 120 10.65 8.26 -2.49
CA LEU A 120 10.87 6.94 -3.09
C LEU A 120 12.28 6.86 -3.70
N LYS A 121 12.95 5.74 -3.46
CA LYS A 121 14.28 5.49 -4.04
C LYS A 121 14.16 4.83 -5.40
N LEU A 122 14.71 5.49 -6.41
CA LEU A 122 14.94 4.89 -7.71
C LEU A 122 16.11 3.90 -7.61
N LEU A 123 15.92 2.70 -8.13
CA LEU A 123 16.99 1.71 -8.25
C LEU A 123 17.78 1.91 -9.54
N ILE A 124 17.10 2.25 -10.62
CA ILE A 124 17.69 2.45 -11.97
C ILE A 124 16.96 3.61 -12.62
N GLY A 125 17.66 4.45 -13.35
CA GLY A 125 17.13 5.61 -14.05
C GLY A 125 17.22 6.92 -13.25
N LYS A 126 16.70 8.00 -13.82
CA LYS A 126 16.63 9.32 -13.21
C LYS A 126 15.21 9.82 -13.22
N ALA A 127 14.81 10.58 -12.18
CA ALA A 127 13.44 11.10 -12.04
C ALA A 127 13.04 11.99 -13.23
N GLU A 128 13.97 12.77 -13.76
CA GLU A 128 13.74 13.66 -14.89
C GLU A 128 13.30 12.91 -16.17
N GLU A 129 13.57 11.62 -16.24
CA GLU A 129 13.14 10.80 -17.38
C GLU A 129 11.63 10.61 -17.45
N LEU A 130 10.89 10.86 -16.34
CA LEU A 130 9.41 10.84 -16.32
C LEU A 130 8.78 11.98 -17.16
N THR A 131 9.53 13.02 -17.49
CA THR A 131 9.04 14.06 -18.41
C THR A 131 8.91 13.57 -19.85
N ARG A 132 9.58 12.46 -20.17
CA ARG A 132 9.57 11.88 -21.51
C ARG A 132 8.34 10.98 -21.69
N PRO A 133 7.60 11.15 -22.81
CA PRO A 133 6.36 10.39 -23.05
C PRO A 133 6.59 8.91 -23.37
N ASP A 134 7.83 8.53 -23.68
CA ASP A 134 8.24 7.18 -24.09
C ASP A 134 8.89 6.36 -22.95
N VAL A 135 8.87 6.88 -21.73
CA VAL A 135 9.50 6.22 -20.57
C VAL A 135 8.45 5.70 -19.61
N LEU A 136 8.66 4.49 -19.14
CA LEU A 136 7.85 3.84 -18.13
C LEU A 136 8.74 3.35 -16.98
N PHE A 137 8.44 3.76 -15.76
CA PHE A 137 9.05 3.17 -14.57
C PHE A 137 8.22 1.99 -14.09
N ILE A 138 8.89 0.89 -13.80
CA ILE A 138 8.26 -0.34 -13.32
C ILE A 138 8.75 -0.68 -11.91
N SER A 139 7.88 -1.30 -11.12
CA SER A 139 8.26 -1.79 -9.81
C SER A 139 9.28 -2.95 -9.93
N ARG A 140 10.08 -3.13 -8.89
CA ARG A 140 11.03 -4.26 -8.83
C ARG A 140 10.33 -5.61 -9.00
N SER A 141 9.18 -5.80 -8.39
CA SER A 141 8.40 -7.03 -8.50
C SER A 141 7.94 -7.30 -9.94
N LEU A 142 7.55 -6.25 -10.66
CA LEU A 142 7.18 -6.38 -12.06
C LEU A 142 8.39 -6.68 -12.94
N ALA A 143 9.53 -6.04 -12.68
CA ALA A 143 10.77 -6.33 -13.39
C ALA A 143 11.23 -7.79 -13.20
N GLU A 144 11.07 -8.33 -11.99
CA GLU A 144 11.35 -9.75 -11.70
C GLU A 144 10.40 -10.68 -12.47
N LYS A 145 9.09 -10.39 -12.51
CA LYS A 145 8.11 -11.16 -13.31
C LYS A 145 8.46 -11.15 -14.81
N ILE A 146 8.85 -10.00 -15.35
CA ILE A 146 9.25 -9.88 -16.76
C ILE A 146 10.48 -10.73 -17.03
N ARG A 147 11.45 -10.71 -16.12
CA ARG A 147 12.69 -11.49 -16.24
C ARG A 147 12.43 -12.99 -16.17
N GLU A 148 11.57 -13.44 -15.26
CA GLU A 148 11.22 -14.86 -15.12
C GLU A 148 10.40 -15.37 -16.31
N GLY A 149 9.50 -14.54 -16.87
CA GLY A 149 8.73 -14.87 -18.09
C GLY A 149 9.58 -14.89 -19.37
N ASN A 150 10.68 -14.15 -19.39
CA ASN A 150 11.67 -14.11 -20.48
C ASN A 150 12.98 -14.80 -20.05
N SER A 151 12.95 -16.09 -19.93
CA SER A 151 14.17 -16.89 -19.60
C SER A 151 15.30 -16.79 -20.65
N CYS A 152 15.25 -15.87 -21.60
CA CYS A 152 16.16 -15.84 -22.73
C CYS A 152 16.71 -14.47 -23.17
N LEU A 153 16.57 -13.38 -22.39
CA LEU A 153 17.20 -12.10 -22.76
C LEU A 153 17.80 -11.39 -21.55
N LEU A 154 19.02 -11.77 -21.23
CA LEU A 154 19.99 -10.93 -20.51
C LEU A 154 21.09 -10.56 -21.51
N TYR A 155 21.04 -9.36 -22.00
CA TYR A 155 22.20 -8.59 -22.44
C TYR A 155 22.07 -7.17 -21.90
#